data_eaf3f7c5e7f6ce3e230a2cb77524c47a
#
_entry.id   eaf3f7c5e7f6ce3e230a2cb77524c47a
#
_cell.length_a   1.000
_cell.length_b   1.000
_cell.length_c   1.000
_cell.angle_alpha   90.00
_cell.angle_beta   90.00
_cell.angle_gamma   90.00
#
_symmetry.space_group_name_H-M   'P 1'
#
loop_
_entity.id
_entity.type
_entity.pdbx_description
1 polymer ?
#
loop_
_entity_poly.entity_id
_entity_poly.type
_entity_poly.pdbx_seq_one_letter_code
_entity_poly.pdbx_strand_id
1 'polypeptide(L)'
;MSNSDLFESNMYKEVIKQYDEVTEFINLDSNIRERLKLPQRALTVTFPFRRDEYDEVETVIGYRVQHVLSMGPTKGGIRYASNVNLGEITALAILMSWKSAIVGLPYGGAKGGVAIDPTPLSKQEKQRVTRRYTAELLPVIGVDKDIPGPDLGTDEQTMAWIMDTYSNFVGSPQPGIVTGKPASLGGSITRREATGRGVVAIANAALDKLNLKYENSTVVIQGFGNVGRYAALDSYERGAKVIAVNDLGGAIYNNNGINIPELFKHIAKNKSVKDFDGADNFDDEILEIECDILIPAAVGGVIKSSNAENIKAKIIVEGANSPTTLSADKILRDNGVLLIPDILANAGGVTASYFEWVQNTQNYLWKEKELHDRLIDVLTSAFEEVWIISEKNKVDLRTAALIKGIKKVAAAKLTRGLFP
;
A
#
# COMPACT_ATOMS: atom_id res chain seq x y z
N MET A 1 9.23 -13.43 -29.36
CA MET A 1 8.66 -12.98 -28.07
C MET A 1 9.45 -11.78 -27.60
N SER A 2 8.81 -10.66 -27.32
CA SER A 2 9.48 -9.56 -26.64
C SER A 2 9.79 -9.97 -25.19
N ASN A 3 10.85 -9.40 -24.58
CA ASN A 3 11.17 -9.73 -23.18
C ASN A 3 10.04 -9.37 -22.20
N SER A 4 9.05 -8.58 -22.62
CA SER A 4 7.90 -8.17 -21.84
C SER A 4 6.75 -9.19 -21.86
N ASP A 5 6.70 -10.08 -22.88
CA ASP A 5 5.58 -11.05 -23.03
C ASP A 5 5.49 -12.01 -21.84
N LEU A 6 6.62 -12.25 -21.15
CA LEU A 6 6.68 -13.10 -19.97
C LEU A 6 5.91 -12.52 -18.77
N PHE A 7 5.76 -11.21 -18.69
CA PHE A 7 5.15 -10.50 -17.57
C PHE A 7 3.78 -9.91 -17.92
N GLU A 8 3.16 -10.36 -19.02
CA GLU A 8 1.98 -9.75 -19.57
C GLU A 8 0.76 -9.91 -18.64
N SER A 9 0.19 -8.77 -18.21
CA SER A 9 -1.09 -8.66 -17.55
C SER A 9 -1.64 -7.25 -17.78
N ASN A 10 -2.97 -7.06 -17.60
CA ASN A 10 -3.56 -5.74 -17.74
C ASN A 10 -2.89 -4.73 -16.79
N MET A 11 -2.66 -5.13 -15.54
CA MET A 11 -2.00 -4.28 -14.54
C MET A 11 -0.57 -3.91 -14.95
N TYR A 12 0.20 -4.86 -15.48
CA TYR A 12 1.55 -4.59 -15.96
C TYR A 12 1.54 -3.59 -17.11
N LYS A 13 0.64 -3.76 -18.09
CA LYS A 13 0.50 -2.82 -19.22
C LYS A 13 0.16 -1.40 -18.76
N GLU A 14 -0.73 -1.26 -17.79
CA GLU A 14 -1.08 0.05 -17.22
C GLU A 14 0.09 0.71 -16.49
N VAL A 15 0.81 -0.05 -15.66
CA VAL A 15 1.99 0.45 -14.93
C VAL A 15 3.10 0.87 -15.89
N ILE A 16 3.38 0.08 -16.94
CA ILE A 16 4.39 0.41 -17.94
C ILE A 16 3.96 1.62 -18.78
N LYS A 17 2.69 1.74 -19.13
CA LYS A 17 2.19 2.92 -19.84
C LYS A 17 2.42 4.21 -19.04
N GLN A 18 2.05 4.23 -17.76
CA GLN A 18 2.32 5.39 -16.90
C GLN A 18 3.82 5.68 -16.77
N TYR A 19 4.61 4.63 -16.60
CA TYR A 19 6.06 4.73 -16.54
C TYR A 19 6.63 5.36 -17.83
N ASP A 20 6.19 4.91 -19.01
CA ASP A 20 6.65 5.43 -20.29
C ASP A 20 6.29 6.91 -20.47
N GLU A 21 5.05 7.30 -20.17
CA GLU A 21 4.58 8.70 -20.23
C GLU A 21 5.46 9.61 -19.35
N VAL A 22 5.76 9.20 -18.11
CA VAL A 22 6.60 9.99 -17.20
C VAL A 22 8.06 10.03 -17.66
N THR A 23 8.62 8.90 -18.11
CA THR A 23 10.02 8.85 -18.52
C THR A 23 10.30 9.60 -19.82
N GLU A 24 9.34 9.66 -20.73
CA GLU A 24 9.36 10.55 -21.89
C GLU A 24 9.34 12.01 -21.47
N PHE A 25 8.42 12.38 -20.60
CA PHE A 25 8.29 13.74 -20.10
C PHE A 25 9.59 14.28 -19.47
N ILE A 26 10.30 13.44 -18.68
CA ILE A 26 11.55 13.85 -18.03
C ILE A 26 12.81 13.59 -18.89
N ASN A 27 12.66 13.17 -20.14
CA ASN A 27 13.78 12.78 -21.04
C ASN A 27 14.77 11.82 -20.39
N LEU A 28 14.27 10.75 -19.75
CA LEU A 28 15.11 9.76 -19.09
C LEU A 28 15.91 8.98 -20.16
N ASP A 29 17.21 8.77 -19.92
CA ASP A 29 18.10 7.99 -20.79
C ASP A 29 17.47 6.64 -21.16
N SER A 30 17.48 6.32 -22.46
CA SER A 30 16.78 5.14 -23.01
C SER A 30 17.29 3.82 -22.44
N ASN A 31 18.61 3.72 -22.13
CA ASN A 31 19.17 2.50 -21.56
C ASN A 31 18.65 2.26 -20.13
N ILE A 32 18.51 3.31 -19.34
CA ILE A 32 17.92 3.21 -18.00
C ILE A 32 16.43 2.95 -18.09
N ARG A 33 15.73 3.63 -19.01
CA ARG A 33 14.30 3.47 -19.23
C ARG A 33 13.93 2.01 -19.51
N GLU A 34 14.59 1.35 -20.43
CA GLU A 34 14.32 -0.07 -20.76
C GLU A 34 14.66 -1.02 -19.60
N ARG A 35 15.74 -0.75 -18.87
CA ARG A 35 16.15 -1.57 -17.73
C ARG A 35 15.22 -1.49 -16.52
N LEU A 36 14.44 -0.43 -16.37
CA LEU A 36 13.51 -0.24 -15.28
C LEU A 36 12.08 -0.74 -15.57
N LYS A 37 11.80 -1.18 -16.80
CA LYS A 37 10.55 -1.87 -17.14
C LYS A 37 10.53 -3.32 -16.65
N LEU A 38 11.69 -3.95 -16.53
CA LEU A 38 11.80 -5.37 -16.20
C LEU A 38 12.35 -5.59 -14.78
N PRO A 39 11.86 -6.61 -14.08
CA PRO A 39 12.41 -6.97 -12.78
C PRO A 39 13.81 -7.57 -12.93
N GLN A 40 14.68 -7.35 -11.94
CA GLN A 40 16.02 -7.94 -11.95
C GLN A 40 16.01 -9.43 -11.63
N ARG A 41 14.99 -9.90 -10.90
CA ARG A 41 14.77 -11.32 -10.61
C ARG A 41 13.27 -11.62 -10.54
N ALA A 42 12.89 -12.75 -11.11
CA ALA A 42 11.57 -13.34 -10.96
C ALA A 42 11.75 -14.83 -10.67
N LEU A 43 11.21 -15.27 -9.54
CA LEU A 43 11.20 -16.68 -9.13
C LEU A 43 9.77 -17.19 -9.25
N THR A 44 9.59 -18.28 -9.98
CA THR A 44 8.36 -19.06 -10.01
C THR A 44 8.65 -20.41 -9.40
N VAL A 45 7.83 -20.83 -8.46
CA VAL A 45 7.95 -22.11 -7.77
C VAL A 45 6.65 -22.89 -7.85
N THR A 46 6.75 -24.19 -7.88
CA THR A 46 5.61 -25.10 -7.77
C THR A 46 5.86 -26.04 -6.61
N PHE A 47 4.84 -26.29 -5.82
CA PHE A 47 4.95 -27.20 -4.69
C PHE A 47 3.66 -27.99 -4.47
N PRO A 48 3.78 -29.25 -3.98
CA PRO A 48 2.62 -30.04 -3.65
C PRO A 48 1.94 -29.51 -2.38
N PHE A 49 0.62 -29.52 -2.39
CA PHE A 49 -0.24 -29.22 -1.25
C PHE A 49 -1.32 -30.28 -1.13
N ARG A 50 -1.61 -30.70 0.08
CA ARG A 50 -2.70 -31.63 0.41
C ARG A 50 -3.46 -31.09 1.62
N ARG A 51 -4.79 -31.00 1.50
CA ARG A 51 -5.66 -30.49 2.58
C ARG A 51 -5.76 -31.50 3.72
N ASP A 52 -6.02 -32.74 3.39
CA ASP A 52 -6.10 -33.88 4.32
C ASP A 52 -5.26 -35.05 3.78
N GLU A 53 -4.96 -36.04 4.61
CA GLU A 53 -4.18 -37.24 4.21
C GLU A 53 -4.86 -38.11 3.13
N TYR A 54 -6.19 -37.99 3.04
CA TYR A 54 -7.02 -38.73 2.08
C TYR A 54 -7.33 -37.93 0.81
N ASP A 55 -7.00 -36.63 0.77
CA ASP A 55 -7.26 -35.80 -0.39
C ASP A 55 -6.23 -36.00 -1.51
N GLU A 56 -6.61 -35.65 -2.72
CA GLU A 56 -5.68 -35.56 -3.84
C GLU A 56 -4.63 -34.48 -3.60
N VAL A 57 -3.46 -34.70 -4.18
CA VAL A 57 -2.37 -33.71 -4.10
C VAL A 57 -2.62 -32.62 -5.14
N GLU A 58 -2.84 -31.40 -4.67
CA GLU A 58 -2.89 -30.19 -5.51
C GLU A 58 -1.47 -29.69 -5.80
N THR A 59 -1.22 -29.15 -6.99
CA THR A 59 0.02 -28.43 -7.30
C THR A 59 -0.27 -26.93 -7.22
N VAL A 60 0.41 -26.26 -6.30
CA VAL A 60 0.26 -24.81 -6.06
C VAL A 60 1.42 -24.07 -6.70
N ILE A 61 1.12 -22.93 -7.33
CA ILE A 61 2.12 -22.05 -7.96
C ILE A 61 2.34 -20.83 -7.06
N GLY A 62 3.61 -20.51 -6.82
CA GLY A 62 4.03 -19.33 -6.10
C GLY A 62 5.03 -18.49 -6.89
N TYR A 63 5.04 -17.19 -6.61
CA TYR A 63 5.89 -16.20 -7.29
C TYR A 63 6.59 -15.31 -6.28
N ARG A 64 7.85 -14.94 -6.55
CA ARG A 64 8.54 -13.82 -5.88
C ARG A 64 9.29 -13.00 -6.92
N VAL A 65 8.96 -11.73 -7.05
CA VAL A 65 9.56 -10.80 -7.99
C VAL A 65 10.31 -9.70 -7.24
N GLN A 66 11.56 -9.44 -7.64
CA GLN A 66 12.43 -8.40 -7.12
C GLN A 66 12.73 -7.42 -8.27
N HIS A 67 12.13 -6.22 -8.21
CA HIS A 67 12.24 -5.27 -9.32
C HIS A 67 13.60 -4.59 -9.36
N VAL A 68 14.05 -3.96 -8.29
CA VAL A 68 15.31 -3.20 -8.24
C VAL A 68 16.12 -3.57 -7.01
N LEU A 69 17.38 -4.01 -7.22
CA LEU A 69 18.32 -4.37 -6.15
C LEU A 69 19.36 -3.26 -5.87
N SER A 70 19.30 -2.14 -6.60
CA SER A 70 20.29 -1.05 -6.47
C SER A 70 20.02 -0.10 -5.32
N MET A 71 18.80 -0.09 -4.76
CA MET A 71 18.39 0.80 -3.67
C MET A 71 18.72 0.27 -2.27
N GLY A 72 18.92 -1.03 -2.13
CA GLY A 72 19.06 -1.76 -0.87
C GLY A 72 18.31 -3.09 -0.96
N PRO A 73 17.94 -3.71 0.17
CA PRO A 73 17.14 -4.92 0.16
C PRO A 73 15.79 -4.63 -0.50
N THR A 74 15.20 -5.64 -1.14
CA THR A 74 13.87 -5.48 -1.71
C THR A 74 12.78 -5.66 -0.64
N LYS A 75 11.64 -4.98 -0.81
CA LYS A 75 10.54 -5.00 0.15
C LYS A 75 9.21 -5.13 -0.57
N GLY A 76 8.36 -6.04 -0.10
CA GLY A 76 6.99 -6.14 -0.62
C GLY A 76 6.19 -7.28 -0.01
N GLY A 77 4.87 -7.14 -0.06
CA GLY A 77 3.92 -8.09 0.50
C GLY A 77 3.85 -9.43 -0.25
N ILE A 78 3.25 -10.42 0.41
CA ILE A 78 2.89 -11.71 -0.16
C ILE A 78 1.36 -11.79 -0.22
N ARG A 79 0.81 -12.04 -1.42
CA ARG A 79 -0.62 -12.13 -1.68
C ARG A 79 -1.05 -13.58 -1.85
N TYR A 80 -2.16 -13.97 -1.23
CA TYR A 80 -2.85 -15.22 -1.52
C TYR A 80 -4.18 -14.92 -2.17
N ALA A 81 -4.32 -15.31 -3.43
CA ALA A 81 -5.56 -15.21 -4.19
C ALA A 81 -5.50 -16.18 -5.38
N SER A 82 -6.63 -16.72 -5.80
CA SER A 82 -6.71 -17.70 -6.89
C SER A 82 -6.23 -17.17 -8.24
N ASN A 83 -6.34 -15.85 -8.47
CA ASN A 83 -5.97 -15.18 -9.72
C ASN A 83 -4.54 -14.63 -9.76
N VAL A 84 -3.72 -14.89 -8.73
CA VAL A 84 -2.31 -14.45 -8.69
C VAL A 84 -1.55 -15.00 -9.90
N ASN A 85 -0.87 -14.11 -10.62
CA ASN A 85 -0.05 -14.45 -11.77
C ASN A 85 1.24 -13.61 -11.80
N LEU A 86 2.21 -14.05 -12.60
CA LEU A 86 3.53 -13.42 -12.66
C LEU A 86 3.47 -11.95 -13.11
N GLY A 87 2.62 -11.62 -14.07
CA GLY A 87 2.48 -10.25 -14.59
C GLY A 87 1.95 -9.28 -13.54
N GLU A 88 0.90 -9.67 -12.80
CA GLU A 88 0.36 -8.85 -11.70
C GLU A 88 1.41 -8.66 -10.59
N ILE A 89 2.08 -9.73 -10.18
CA ILE A 89 3.12 -9.66 -9.15
C ILE A 89 4.28 -8.77 -9.60
N THR A 90 4.64 -8.79 -10.88
CA THR A 90 5.67 -7.91 -11.45
C THR A 90 5.24 -6.45 -11.41
N ALA A 91 4.03 -6.13 -11.83
CA ALA A 91 3.47 -4.77 -11.75
C ALA A 91 3.51 -4.22 -10.32
N LEU A 92 3.07 -5.02 -9.36
CA LEU A 92 3.09 -4.65 -7.94
C LEU A 92 4.52 -4.47 -7.39
N ALA A 93 5.49 -5.27 -7.84
CA ALA A 93 6.89 -5.11 -7.45
C ALA A 93 7.49 -3.80 -7.99
N ILE A 94 7.14 -3.42 -9.22
CA ILE A 94 7.52 -2.14 -9.84
C ILE A 94 6.96 -0.97 -9.01
N LEU A 95 5.66 -0.98 -8.71
CA LEU A 95 5.00 0.04 -7.89
C LEU A 95 5.63 0.15 -6.49
N MET A 96 6.04 -0.96 -5.87
CA MET A 96 6.74 -0.95 -4.59
C MET A 96 8.09 -0.25 -4.66
N SER A 97 8.82 -0.33 -5.80
CA SER A 97 10.08 0.43 -5.99
C SER A 97 9.82 1.93 -6.00
N TRP A 98 8.80 2.36 -6.76
CA TRP A 98 8.44 3.77 -6.82
C TRP A 98 7.95 4.29 -5.46
N LYS A 99 7.04 3.57 -4.81
CA LYS A 99 6.52 3.93 -3.49
C LYS A 99 7.63 4.09 -2.45
N SER A 100 8.56 3.15 -2.35
CA SER A 100 9.69 3.23 -1.41
C SER A 100 10.61 4.41 -1.73
N ALA A 101 10.86 4.66 -3.02
CA ALA A 101 11.72 5.77 -3.45
C ALA A 101 11.09 7.15 -3.19
N ILE A 102 9.76 7.29 -3.38
CA ILE A 102 9.01 8.53 -3.12
C ILE A 102 9.16 8.97 -1.66
N VAL A 103 9.01 8.06 -0.71
CA VAL A 103 9.15 8.35 0.72
C VAL A 103 10.58 8.20 1.26
N GLY A 104 11.55 8.09 0.37
CA GLY A 104 12.97 8.13 0.76
C GLY A 104 13.54 6.87 1.38
N LEU A 105 12.81 5.75 1.40
CA LEU A 105 13.26 4.52 2.01
C LEU A 105 14.37 3.83 1.19
N PRO A 106 15.33 3.16 1.85
CA PRO A 106 16.43 2.46 1.20
C PRO A 106 16.01 1.06 0.74
N TYR A 107 14.89 0.96 0.02
CA TYR A 107 14.34 -0.29 -0.46
C TYR A 107 14.19 -0.32 -1.97
N GLY A 108 14.56 -1.44 -2.59
CA GLY A 108 13.98 -1.84 -3.85
C GLY A 108 12.57 -2.41 -3.67
N GLY A 109 11.83 -2.52 -4.76
CA GLY A 109 10.49 -3.12 -4.71
C GLY A 109 10.55 -4.64 -4.93
N ALA A 110 9.75 -5.35 -4.15
CA ALA A 110 9.44 -6.75 -4.39
C ALA A 110 7.94 -7.01 -4.22
N LYS A 111 7.50 -8.12 -4.73
CA LYS A 111 6.16 -8.68 -4.49
C LYS A 111 6.22 -10.19 -4.57
N GLY A 112 5.43 -10.85 -3.75
CA GLY A 112 5.20 -12.28 -3.83
C GLY A 112 3.73 -12.62 -3.88
N GLY A 113 3.44 -13.86 -4.24
CA GLY A 113 2.09 -14.37 -4.20
C GLY A 113 2.01 -15.85 -4.40
N VAL A 114 0.92 -16.43 -3.94
CA VAL A 114 0.57 -17.83 -4.15
C VAL A 114 -0.81 -17.89 -4.79
N ALA A 115 -0.92 -18.61 -5.90
CA ALA A 115 -2.18 -18.77 -6.63
C ALA A 115 -3.06 -19.80 -5.90
N ILE A 116 -3.67 -19.37 -4.79
CA ILE A 116 -4.56 -20.17 -3.96
C ILE A 116 -5.63 -19.28 -3.33
N ASP A 117 -6.89 -19.76 -3.29
CA ASP A 117 -7.92 -19.07 -2.51
C ASP A 117 -7.71 -19.35 -1.01
N PRO A 118 -7.41 -18.32 -0.19
CA PRO A 118 -7.20 -18.51 1.23
C PRO A 118 -8.49 -18.66 2.03
N THR A 119 -9.66 -18.37 1.44
CA THR A 119 -10.96 -18.33 2.13
C THR A 119 -11.38 -19.69 2.69
N PRO A 120 -11.31 -20.79 1.91
CA PRO A 120 -11.70 -22.11 2.39
C PRO A 120 -10.60 -22.80 3.23
N LEU A 121 -9.40 -22.19 3.33
CA LEU A 121 -8.30 -22.82 4.04
C LEU A 121 -8.46 -22.70 5.57
N SER A 122 -8.38 -23.80 6.27
CA SER A 122 -8.19 -23.83 7.73
C SER A 122 -6.87 -23.15 8.10
N LYS A 123 -6.73 -22.75 9.38
CA LYS A 123 -5.49 -22.19 9.90
C LYS A 123 -4.27 -23.12 9.69
N GLN A 124 -4.46 -24.41 9.83
CA GLN A 124 -3.41 -25.42 9.66
C GLN A 124 -3.00 -25.57 8.18
N GLU A 125 -3.96 -25.58 7.27
CA GLU A 125 -3.70 -25.61 5.83
C GLU A 125 -2.96 -24.37 5.37
N LYS A 126 -3.41 -23.17 5.77
CA LYS A 126 -2.72 -21.91 5.49
C LYS A 126 -1.29 -21.90 6.04
N GLN A 127 -1.07 -22.48 7.23
CA GLN A 127 0.26 -22.66 7.78
C GLN A 127 1.15 -23.57 6.91
N ARG A 128 0.63 -24.71 6.45
CA ARG A 128 1.39 -25.63 5.59
C ARG A 128 1.79 -24.97 4.27
N VAL A 129 0.85 -24.32 3.59
CA VAL A 129 1.11 -23.56 2.35
C VAL A 129 2.20 -22.51 2.59
N THR A 130 2.06 -21.72 3.66
CA THR A 130 2.99 -20.64 3.99
C THR A 130 4.40 -21.16 4.26
N ARG A 131 4.53 -22.20 5.08
CA ARG A 131 5.84 -22.79 5.39
C ARG A 131 6.49 -23.41 4.17
N ARG A 132 5.71 -24.11 3.34
CA ARG A 132 6.23 -24.69 2.10
C ARG A 132 6.68 -23.60 1.12
N TYR A 133 5.86 -22.60 0.88
CA TYR A 133 6.23 -21.47 0.04
C TYR A 133 7.48 -20.75 0.58
N THR A 134 7.59 -20.56 1.89
CA THR A 134 8.78 -19.94 2.49
C THR A 134 10.05 -20.75 2.23
N ALA A 135 9.97 -22.07 2.31
CA ALA A 135 11.11 -22.95 2.01
C ALA A 135 11.60 -22.77 0.56
N GLU A 136 10.69 -22.61 -0.40
CA GLU A 136 11.05 -22.34 -1.79
C GLU A 136 11.67 -20.95 -1.99
N LEU A 137 11.37 -19.99 -1.12
CA LEU A 137 11.89 -18.61 -1.20
C LEU A 137 13.27 -18.44 -0.55
N LEU A 138 13.77 -19.40 0.23
CA LEU A 138 15.05 -19.28 0.97
C LEU A 138 16.24 -18.75 0.13
N PRO A 139 16.40 -19.13 -1.15
CA PRO A 139 17.52 -18.63 -1.96
C PRO A 139 17.48 -17.12 -2.20
N VAL A 140 16.30 -16.50 -2.19
CA VAL A 140 16.10 -15.09 -2.59
C VAL A 140 15.71 -14.16 -1.46
N ILE A 141 15.09 -14.63 -0.38
CA ILE A 141 14.73 -13.81 0.79
C ILE A 141 15.89 -13.74 1.78
N GLY A 142 15.87 -12.72 2.63
CA GLY A 142 16.88 -12.53 3.68
C GLY A 142 16.76 -11.14 4.30
N VAL A 143 17.24 -11.00 5.54
CA VAL A 143 17.16 -9.74 6.30
C VAL A 143 17.75 -8.57 5.51
N ASP A 144 18.85 -8.81 4.75
CA ASP A 144 19.55 -7.81 3.94
C ASP A 144 19.36 -8.01 2.43
N LYS A 145 18.45 -8.92 2.02
CA LYS A 145 18.22 -9.25 0.62
C LYS A 145 16.82 -8.87 0.14
N ASP A 146 15.82 -9.44 0.79
CA ASP A 146 14.42 -9.28 0.41
C ASP A 146 13.51 -9.58 1.60
N ILE A 147 12.70 -8.61 1.99
CA ILE A 147 11.93 -8.61 3.23
C ILE A 147 10.44 -8.70 2.90
N PRO A 148 9.80 -9.87 3.05
CA PRO A 148 8.36 -10.01 2.90
C PRO A 148 7.55 -9.20 3.92
N GLY A 149 6.28 -8.98 3.60
CA GLY A 149 5.29 -8.39 4.47
C GLY A 149 3.90 -8.93 4.14
N PRO A 150 2.84 -8.56 4.89
CA PRO A 150 1.49 -9.01 4.58
C PRO A 150 0.89 -8.25 3.40
N ASP A 151 -0.03 -8.88 2.70
CA ASP A 151 -0.88 -8.35 1.64
C ASP A 151 -2.24 -9.06 1.64
N LEU A 152 -3.04 -8.94 0.58
CA LEU A 152 -4.32 -9.62 0.45
C LEU A 152 -4.19 -11.13 0.74
N GLY A 153 -5.08 -11.67 1.57
CA GLY A 153 -5.11 -13.09 1.93
C GLY A 153 -4.06 -13.53 2.94
N THR A 154 -3.15 -12.63 3.38
CA THR A 154 -2.14 -12.89 4.41
C THR A 154 -2.26 -11.88 5.56
N ASP A 155 -1.71 -12.23 6.73
CA ASP A 155 -1.86 -11.50 7.98
C ASP A 155 -0.61 -11.60 8.87
N GLU A 156 -0.69 -11.05 10.07
CA GLU A 156 0.38 -11.10 11.08
C GLU A 156 0.78 -12.54 11.41
N GLN A 157 -0.18 -13.47 11.47
CA GLN A 157 0.09 -14.88 11.75
C GLN A 157 0.85 -15.54 10.60
N THR A 158 0.53 -15.20 9.36
CA THR A 158 1.26 -15.66 8.17
C THR A 158 2.72 -15.20 8.22
N MET A 159 2.96 -13.95 8.62
CA MET A 159 4.32 -13.42 8.80
C MET A 159 5.07 -14.14 9.92
N ALA A 160 4.40 -14.48 11.01
CA ALA A 160 5.00 -15.28 12.09
C ALA A 160 5.48 -16.66 11.58
N TRP A 161 4.70 -17.32 10.73
CA TRP A 161 5.11 -18.62 10.15
C TRP A 161 6.28 -18.48 9.17
N ILE A 162 6.34 -17.39 8.39
CA ILE A 162 7.49 -17.13 7.51
C ILE A 162 8.75 -16.91 8.36
N MET A 163 8.67 -16.07 9.39
CA MET A 163 9.79 -15.80 10.29
C MET A 163 10.28 -17.08 10.97
N ASP A 164 9.38 -17.87 11.52
CA ASP A 164 9.72 -19.12 12.19
C ASP A 164 10.37 -20.12 11.22
N THR A 165 9.79 -20.32 10.04
CA THR A 165 10.34 -21.21 9.03
C THR A 165 11.75 -20.79 8.61
N TYR A 166 11.94 -19.52 8.26
CA TYR A 166 13.26 -19.00 7.90
C TYR A 166 14.29 -19.15 9.04
N SER A 167 13.90 -18.81 10.26
CA SER A 167 14.76 -18.90 11.44
C SER A 167 15.24 -20.34 11.72
N ASN A 168 14.36 -21.33 11.52
CA ASN A 168 14.71 -22.73 11.66
C ASN A 168 15.74 -23.18 10.61
N PHE A 169 15.61 -22.71 9.36
CA PHE A 169 16.57 -23.06 8.30
C PHE A 169 17.96 -22.44 8.52
N VAL A 170 18.01 -21.21 9.04
CA VAL A 170 19.31 -20.54 9.29
C VAL A 170 19.88 -20.85 10.67
N GLY A 171 19.12 -21.54 11.55
CA GLY A 171 19.57 -21.99 12.87
C GLY A 171 19.61 -20.88 13.94
N SER A 172 18.99 -19.72 13.69
CA SER A 172 18.94 -18.61 14.67
C SER A 172 17.72 -17.73 14.45
N PRO A 173 17.14 -17.11 15.51
CA PRO A 173 16.02 -16.18 15.36
C PRO A 173 16.34 -15.01 14.43
N GLN A 174 15.49 -14.78 13.45
CA GLN A 174 15.66 -13.73 12.43
C GLN A 174 14.42 -12.83 12.37
N PRO A 175 14.15 -11.99 13.39
CA PRO A 175 12.95 -11.16 13.41
C PRO A 175 12.90 -10.12 12.29
N GLY A 176 14.03 -9.70 11.73
CA GLY A 176 14.13 -8.77 10.62
C GLY A 176 13.79 -9.36 9.25
N ILE A 177 13.54 -10.68 9.14
CA ILE A 177 13.24 -11.32 7.84
C ILE A 177 11.88 -10.88 7.25
N VAL A 178 10.93 -10.52 8.10
CA VAL A 178 9.59 -10.09 7.70
C VAL A 178 9.16 -8.86 8.48
N THR A 179 8.18 -8.13 7.96
CA THR A 179 7.50 -7.07 8.70
C THR A 179 5.99 -7.30 8.74
N GLY A 180 5.29 -6.66 9.67
CA GLY A 180 3.87 -6.89 9.88
C GLY A 180 3.57 -8.16 10.66
N LYS A 181 4.52 -8.63 11.46
CA LYS A 181 4.35 -9.76 12.39
C LYS A 181 3.72 -9.30 13.71
N PRO A 182 3.24 -10.21 14.55
CA PRO A 182 2.71 -9.88 15.88
C PRO A 182 3.71 -9.12 16.74
N ALA A 183 3.22 -8.20 17.58
CA ALA A 183 4.07 -7.42 18.50
C ALA A 183 4.91 -8.31 19.43
N SER A 184 4.36 -9.46 19.86
CA SER A 184 5.08 -10.47 20.68
C SER A 184 6.32 -11.07 20.00
N LEU A 185 6.45 -10.90 18.67
CA LEU A 185 7.59 -11.37 17.87
C LEU A 185 8.44 -10.21 17.33
N GLY A 186 8.34 -9.02 17.92
CA GLY A 186 9.05 -7.83 17.49
C GLY A 186 8.36 -7.05 16.38
N GLY A 187 7.05 -7.24 16.17
CA GLY A 187 6.23 -6.44 15.28
C GLY A 187 6.04 -5.01 15.79
N SER A 188 5.86 -4.07 14.89
CA SER A 188 5.62 -2.67 15.25
C SER A 188 4.19 -2.46 15.75
N ILE A 189 4.05 -1.83 16.93
CA ILE A 189 2.75 -1.48 17.53
C ILE A 189 1.97 -0.47 16.69
N THR A 190 2.67 0.42 15.97
CA THR A 190 2.05 1.47 15.15
C THR A 190 1.63 0.99 13.76
N ARG A 191 1.98 -0.24 13.36
CA ARG A 191 1.79 -0.73 11.99
C ARG A 191 0.33 -0.70 11.51
N ARG A 192 -0.62 -1.00 12.41
CA ARG A 192 -2.04 -1.03 12.08
C ARG A 192 -2.59 0.35 11.75
N GLU A 193 -2.10 1.38 12.42
CA GLU A 193 -2.57 2.77 12.30
C GLU A 193 -1.84 3.56 11.22
N ALA A 194 -0.61 3.15 10.91
CA ALA A 194 0.34 3.93 10.13
C ALA A 194 -0.19 4.39 8.76
N THR A 195 -0.98 3.57 8.07
CA THR A 195 -1.53 3.97 6.77
C THR A 195 -2.61 5.02 6.93
N GLY A 196 -3.58 4.82 7.84
CA GLY A 196 -4.67 5.77 8.07
C GLY A 196 -4.16 7.11 8.60
N ARG A 197 -3.32 7.10 9.64
CA ARG A 197 -2.69 8.32 10.17
C ARG A 197 -1.80 9.01 9.13
N GLY A 198 -1.10 8.26 8.30
CA GLY A 198 -0.30 8.80 7.20
C GLY A 198 -1.14 9.52 6.16
N VAL A 199 -2.28 8.95 5.76
CA VAL A 199 -3.24 9.58 4.85
C VAL A 199 -3.70 10.93 5.41
N VAL A 200 -4.05 11.00 6.69
CA VAL A 200 -4.50 12.24 7.34
C VAL A 200 -3.37 13.26 7.46
N ALA A 201 -2.15 12.84 7.79
CA ALA A 201 -1.00 13.74 7.85
C ALA A 201 -0.74 14.43 6.49
N ILE A 202 -0.82 13.66 5.41
CA ILE A 202 -0.67 14.18 4.04
C ILE A 202 -1.87 15.07 3.66
N ALA A 203 -3.09 14.69 4.03
CA ALA A 203 -4.28 15.53 3.82
C ALA A 203 -4.14 16.88 4.51
N ASN A 204 -3.63 16.90 5.75
CA ASN A 204 -3.36 18.14 6.47
C ASN A 204 -2.32 19.01 5.75
N ALA A 205 -1.20 18.41 5.34
CA ALA A 205 -0.16 19.12 4.59
C ALA A 205 -0.68 19.71 3.26
N ALA A 206 -1.62 19.02 2.60
CA ALA A 206 -2.26 19.52 1.38
C ALA A 206 -3.21 20.69 1.66
N LEU A 207 -4.00 20.64 2.74
CA LEU A 207 -4.83 21.78 3.16
C LEU A 207 -4.00 23.01 3.48
N ASP A 208 -2.85 22.85 4.13
CA ASP A 208 -1.92 23.94 4.42
C ASP A 208 -1.46 24.64 3.12
N LYS A 209 -1.24 23.90 2.02
CA LYS A 209 -0.93 24.48 0.70
C LYS A 209 -2.08 25.27 0.09
N LEU A 210 -3.31 24.93 0.44
CA LEU A 210 -4.51 25.64 0.01
C LEU A 210 -4.93 26.76 0.97
N ASN A 211 -4.15 27.05 2.02
CA ASN A 211 -4.48 27.96 3.11
C ASN A 211 -5.80 27.62 3.83
N LEU A 212 -6.11 26.31 3.91
CA LEU A 212 -7.24 25.76 4.63
C LEU A 212 -6.76 25.07 5.91
N LYS A 213 -7.64 24.98 6.92
CA LYS A 213 -7.34 24.28 8.18
C LYS A 213 -8.00 22.92 8.19
N TYR A 214 -7.30 21.94 8.75
CA TYR A 214 -7.86 20.60 8.96
C TYR A 214 -8.97 20.61 10.03
N GLU A 215 -8.80 21.40 11.08
CA GLU A 215 -9.79 21.62 12.12
C GLU A 215 -11.10 22.18 11.52
N ASN A 216 -12.22 21.58 11.87
CA ASN A 216 -13.56 21.85 11.33
C ASN A 216 -13.78 21.49 9.84
N SER A 217 -12.80 20.95 9.12
CA SER A 217 -13.03 20.40 7.77
C SER A 217 -14.01 19.23 7.80
N THR A 218 -14.80 19.09 6.76
CA THR A 218 -15.67 17.94 6.57
C THR A 218 -14.92 16.80 5.87
N VAL A 219 -15.01 15.59 6.42
CA VAL A 219 -14.31 14.40 5.91
C VAL A 219 -15.31 13.30 5.60
N VAL A 220 -15.21 12.73 4.41
CA VAL A 220 -15.95 11.54 3.97
C VAL A 220 -14.96 10.41 3.75
N ILE A 221 -15.26 9.22 4.30
CA ILE A 221 -14.36 8.06 4.21
C ILE A 221 -15.11 6.87 3.63
N GLN A 222 -14.69 6.43 2.46
CA GLN A 222 -15.22 5.23 1.83
C GLN A 222 -14.39 4.01 2.27
N GLY A 223 -15.03 3.12 3.02
CA GLY A 223 -14.42 1.94 3.62
C GLY A 223 -13.97 2.14 5.06
N PHE A 224 -14.48 1.32 5.99
CA PHE A 224 -14.13 1.38 7.41
C PHE A 224 -13.28 0.18 7.87
N GLY A 225 -12.40 -0.27 6.97
CA GLY A 225 -11.32 -1.23 7.25
C GLY A 225 -10.18 -0.59 8.04
N ASN A 226 -8.99 -1.22 8.03
CA ASN A 226 -7.84 -0.69 8.78
C ASN A 226 -7.49 0.77 8.39
N VAL A 227 -7.40 1.07 7.11
CA VAL A 227 -7.01 2.41 6.64
C VAL A 227 -8.07 3.45 7.01
N GLY A 228 -9.33 3.22 6.61
CA GLY A 228 -10.41 4.17 6.85
C GLY A 228 -10.71 4.39 8.33
N ARG A 229 -10.66 3.34 9.14
CA ARG A 229 -10.88 3.42 10.59
C ARG A 229 -9.90 4.35 11.29
N TYR A 230 -8.59 4.19 11.00
CA TYR A 230 -7.58 5.04 11.63
C TYR A 230 -7.46 6.41 10.97
N ALA A 231 -7.85 6.55 9.70
CA ALA A 231 -8.03 7.86 9.09
C ALA A 231 -9.19 8.63 9.76
N ALA A 232 -10.31 7.96 10.04
CA ALA A 232 -11.43 8.57 10.76
C ALA A 232 -11.03 8.99 12.18
N LEU A 233 -10.30 8.14 12.90
CA LEU A 233 -9.87 8.43 14.27
C LEU A 233 -8.92 9.64 14.30
N ASP A 234 -7.88 9.64 13.46
CA ASP A 234 -6.92 10.75 13.42
C ASP A 234 -7.59 12.06 12.95
N SER A 235 -8.54 11.99 12.01
CA SER A 235 -9.33 13.16 11.59
C SER A 235 -10.15 13.72 12.75
N TYR A 236 -10.82 12.87 13.50
CA TYR A 236 -11.58 13.26 14.69
C TYR A 236 -10.70 13.86 15.79
N GLU A 237 -9.53 13.24 16.07
CA GLU A 237 -8.55 13.73 17.04
C GLU A 237 -8.00 15.13 16.68
N ARG A 238 -7.93 15.44 15.38
CA ARG A 238 -7.52 16.77 14.86
C ARG A 238 -8.67 17.79 14.78
N GLY A 239 -9.86 17.44 15.24
CA GLY A 239 -11.01 18.35 15.27
C GLY A 239 -11.76 18.48 13.94
N ALA A 240 -11.52 17.60 12.96
CA ALA A 240 -12.32 17.55 11.75
C ALA A 240 -13.67 16.86 12.00
N LYS A 241 -14.66 17.19 11.16
CA LYS A 241 -15.97 16.55 11.17
C LYS A 241 -15.99 15.38 10.19
N VAL A 242 -15.86 14.17 10.67
CA VAL A 242 -16.11 12.99 9.84
C VAL A 242 -17.62 12.86 9.66
N ILE A 243 -18.14 13.27 8.50
CA ILE A 243 -19.58 13.37 8.24
C ILE A 243 -20.19 12.10 7.65
N ALA A 244 -19.41 11.27 6.97
CA ALA A 244 -19.88 10.00 6.43
C ALA A 244 -18.78 8.94 6.43
N VAL A 245 -19.19 7.70 6.69
CA VAL A 245 -18.37 6.49 6.56
C VAL A 245 -19.22 5.33 6.07
N ASN A 246 -18.60 4.36 5.38
CA ASN A 246 -19.26 3.11 5.02
C ASN A 246 -18.39 1.88 5.21
N ASP A 247 -19.03 0.73 5.32
CA ASP A 247 -18.41 -0.59 5.21
C ASP A 247 -19.25 -1.51 4.30
N LEU A 248 -19.00 -2.81 4.35
CA LEU A 248 -19.76 -3.80 3.57
C LEU A 248 -21.24 -3.91 4.00
N GLY A 249 -21.59 -3.47 5.21
CA GLY A 249 -22.95 -3.53 5.73
C GLY A 249 -23.80 -2.32 5.36
N GLY A 250 -23.19 -1.21 4.96
CA GLY A 250 -23.90 0.02 4.58
C GLY A 250 -23.09 1.28 4.84
N ALA A 251 -23.75 2.43 4.68
CA ALA A 251 -23.17 3.75 4.97
C ALA A 251 -23.98 4.48 6.04
N ILE A 252 -23.33 5.39 6.76
CA ILE A 252 -23.95 6.30 7.73
C ILE A 252 -23.49 7.73 7.47
N TYR A 253 -24.37 8.70 7.80
CA TYR A 253 -24.15 10.12 7.58
C TYR A 253 -24.60 10.95 8.77
N ASN A 254 -23.80 11.94 9.16
CA ASN A 254 -24.18 12.97 10.13
C ASN A 254 -23.47 14.29 9.81
N ASN A 255 -24.20 15.28 9.34
CA ASN A 255 -23.66 16.60 8.97
C ASN A 255 -22.95 17.34 10.13
N ASN A 256 -23.27 17.01 11.39
CA ASN A 256 -22.63 17.59 12.58
C ASN A 256 -21.31 16.88 12.96
N GLY A 257 -20.98 15.78 12.29
CA GLY A 257 -19.85 14.90 12.56
C GLY A 257 -20.23 13.69 13.40
N ILE A 258 -19.64 12.56 13.07
CA ILE A 258 -19.81 11.25 13.73
C ILE A 258 -18.83 11.16 14.90
N ASN A 259 -19.31 10.71 16.06
CA ASN A 259 -18.44 10.40 17.20
C ASN A 259 -17.68 9.09 16.92
N ILE A 260 -16.46 9.21 16.46
CA ILE A 260 -15.64 8.07 16.03
C ILE A 260 -15.29 7.11 17.19
N PRO A 261 -14.93 7.55 18.41
CA PRO A 261 -14.77 6.65 19.55
C PRO A 261 -16.01 5.80 19.88
N GLU A 262 -17.22 6.38 19.82
CA GLU A 262 -18.45 5.63 20.02
C GLU A 262 -18.74 4.66 18.84
N LEU A 263 -18.47 5.08 17.62
CA LEU A 263 -18.57 4.21 16.45
C LEU A 263 -17.65 2.99 16.56
N PHE A 264 -16.43 3.14 17.11
CA PHE A 264 -15.54 2.00 17.36
C PHE A 264 -16.15 0.98 18.34
N LYS A 265 -16.82 1.46 19.40
CA LYS A 265 -17.53 0.59 20.35
C LYS A 265 -18.71 -0.14 19.68
N HIS A 266 -19.47 0.57 18.84
CA HIS A 266 -20.56 -0.01 18.07
C HIS A 266 -20.07 -1.13 17.15
N ILE A 267 -19.01 -0.90 16.36
CA ILE A 267 -18.46 -1.89 15.43
C ILE A 267 -17.86 -3.09 16.16
N ALA A 268 -17.26 -2.89 17.33
CA ALA A 268 -16.74 -4.00 18.13
C ALA A 268 -17.86 -5.02 18.44
N LYS A 269 -19.08 -4.54 18.64
CA LYS A 269 -20.27 -5.35 18.94
C LYS A 269 -20.99 -5.83 17.68
N ASN A 270 -21.26 -4.93 16.73
CA ASN A 270 -22.17 -5.17 15.61
C ASN A 270 -21.47 -5.55 14.31
N LYS A 271 -20.13 -5.41 14.24
CA LYS A 271 -19.27 -5.74 13.07
C LYS A 271 -19.55 -4.91 11.82
N SER A 272 -20.37 -3.87 11.89
CA SER A 272 -20.70 -2.93 10.81
C SER A 272 -20.88 -1.52 11.34
N VAL A 273 -20.76 -0.51 10.49
CA VAL A 273 -21.10 0.89 10.78
C VAL A 273 -22.60 1.11 10.78
N LYS A 274 -23.36 0.26 10.08
CA LYS A 274 -24.81 0.38 9.92
C LYS A 274 -25.54 0.40 11.27
N ASP A 275 -26.64 1.15 11.33
CA ASP A 275 -27.50 1.29 12.50
C ASP A 275 -26.78 1.86 13.75
N PHE A 276 -25.80 2.73 13.54
CA PHE A 276 -25.15 3.47 14.62
C PHE A 276 -26.02 4.64 15.08
N ASP A 277 -26.40 4.68 16.35
CA ASP A 277 -27.31 5.69 16.92
C ASP A 277 -26.83 7.16 16.77
N GLY A 278 -25.54 7.37 16.50
CA GLY A 278 -24.93 8.69 16.32
C GLY A 278 -24.97 9.24 14.89
N ALA A 279 -25.62 8.55 13.95
CA ALA A 279 -25.73 8.95 12.56
C ALA A 279 -26.89 8.24 11.85
N ASP A 280 -27.44 8.86 10.81
CA ASP A 280 -28.47 8.26 9.98
C ASP A 280 -27.88 7.24 9.01
N ASN A 281 -28.60 6.17 8.70
CA ASN A 281 -28.25 5.29 7.59
C ASN A 281 -28.35 6.08 6.28
N PHE A 282 -27.41 5.83 5.37
CA PHE A 282 -27.28 6.57 4.12
C PHE A 282 -27.28 5.59 2.94
N ASP A 283 -28.24 5.73 2.04
CA ASP A 283 -28.47 4.79 0.96
C ASP A 283 -27.97 5.30 -0.41
N ASP A 284 -27.53 6.57 -0.50
CA ASP A 284 -26.99 7.17 -1.72
C ASP A 284 -25.46 6.92 -1.86
N GLU A 285 -24.89 7.44 -2.96
CA GLU A 285 -23.48 7.28 -3.29
C GLU A 285 -22.57 8.10 -2.37
N ILE A 286 -21.91 7.46 -1.43
CA ILE A 286 -21.03 8.09 -0.42
C ILE A 286 -19.91 8.93 -1.06
N LEU A 287 -19.41 8.55 -2.24
CA LEU A 287 -18.34 9.28 -2.95
C LEU A 287 -18.79 10.64 -3.47
N GLU A 288 -20.10 10.88 -3.62
CA GLU A 288 -20.67 12.09 -4.21
C GLU A 288 -21.12 13.12 -3.16
N ILE A 289 -20.93 12.80 -1.86
CA ILE A 289 -21.21 13.73 -0.76
C ILE A 289 -20.28 14.94 -0.84
N GLU A 290 -20.87 16.14 -0.74
CA GLU A 290 -20.09 17.38 -0.66
C GLU A 290 -19.26 17.43 0.63
N CYS A 291 -17.93 17.58 0.49
CA CYS A 291 -17.00 17.60 1.60
C CYS A 291 -15.69 18.30 1.24
N ASP A 292 -14.92 18.66 2.25
CA ASP A 292 -13.58 19.20 2.04
C ASP A 292 -12.61 18.09 1.64
N ILE A 293 -12.68 16.91 2.28
CA ILE A 293 -11.75 15.80 2.10
C ILE A 293 -12.52 14.52 1.87
N LEU A 294 -12.25 13.85 0.75
CA LEU A 294 -12.71 12.49 0.46
C LEU A 294 -11.54 11.51 0.57
N ILE A 295 -11.71 10.46 1.37
CA ILE A 295 -10.71 9.40 1.54
C ILE A 295 -11.28 8.06 1.04
N PRO A 296 -11.05 7.67 -0.21
CA PRO A 296 -11.38 6.33 -0.69
C PRO A 296 -10.37 5.32 -0.09
N ALA A 297 -10.83 4.49 0.86
CA ALA A 297 -9.99 3.58 1.65
C ALA A 297 -10.47 2.12 1.63
N ALA A 298 -11.34 1.74 0.68
CA ALA A 298 -11.87 0.38 0.55
C ALA A 298 -11.12 -0.44 -0.51
N VAL A 299 -11.49 -0.25 -1.78
CA VAL A 299 -11.00 -1.05 -2.91
C VAL A 299 -10.57 -0.17 -4.09
N GLY A 300 -9.84 -0.77 -5.03
CA GLY A 300 -9.44 -0.09 -6.25
C GLY A 300 -10.60 0.15 -7.23
N GLY A 301 -10.45 1.15 -8.11
CA GLY A 301 -11.36 1.41 -9.22
C GLY A 301 -12.77 1.86 -8.82
N VAL A 302 -12.95 2.49 -7.67
CA VAL A 302 -14.26 3.00 -7.21
C VAL A 302 -14.60 4.36 -7.84
N ILE A 303 -13.60 5.19 -8.12
CA ILE A 303 -13.76 6.44 -8.85
C ILE A 303 -13.42 6.21 -10.31
N LYS A 304 -14.43 6.29 -11.17
CA LYS A 304 -14.37 6.01 -12.62
C LYS A 304 -14.86 7.21 -13.39
N SER A 305 -14.66 7.23 -14.70
CA SER A 305 -15.21 8.29 -15.57
C SER A 305 -16.72 8.47 -15.42
N SER A 306 -17.43 7.41 -15.07
CA SER A 306 -18.90 7.44 -14.94
C SER A 306 -19.40 8.16 -13.70
N ASN A 307 -18.58 8.34 -12.64
CA ASN A 307 -18.97 9.04 -11.41
C ASN A 307 -18.04 10.20 -11.04
N ALA A 308 -16.92 10.37 -11.75
CA ALA A 308 -15.95 11.42 -11.45
C ALA A 308 -16.52 12.84 -11.56
N GLU A 309 -17.47 13.07 -12.48
CA GLU A 309 -18.13 14.37 -12.65
C GLU A 309 -19.04 14.73 -11.47
N ASN A 310 -19.55 13.74 -10.73
CA ASN A 310 -20.43 13.94 -9.58
C ASN A 310 -19.67 14.18 -8.27
N ILE A 311 -18.36 13.96 -8.24
CA ILE A 311 -17.53 14.15 -7.04
C ILE A 311 -17.48 15.64 -6.68
N LYS A 312 -17.86 15.96 -5.43
CA LYS A 312 -17.94 17.33 -4.91
C LYS A 312 -16.88 17.64 -3.86
N ALA A 313 -15.96 16.71 -3.63
CA ALA A 313 -14.85 16.91 -2.70
C ALA A 313 -13.86 17.94 -3.23
N LYS A 314 -13.29 18.78 -2.35
CA LYS A 314 -12.20 19.70 -2.72
C LYS A 314 -10.88 18.95 -2.90
N ILE A 315 -10.64 17.98 -2.03
CA ILE A 315 -9.43 17.16 -2.02
C ILE A 315 -9.82 15.68 -1.96
N ILE A 316 -9.18 14.86 -2.78
CA ILE A 316 -9.22 13.41 -2.67
C ILE A 316 -7.85 12.92 -2.20
N VAL A 317 -7.81 12.10 -1.14
CA VAL A 317 -6.59 11.50 -0.61
C VAL A 317 -6.72 9.98 -0.67
N GLU A 318 -6.01 9.35 -1.58
CA GLU A 318 -6.16 7.93 -1.90
C GLU A 318 -5.60 7.01 -0.79
N GLY A 319 -6.47 6.51 0.08
CA GLY A 319 -6.13 5.55 1.13
C GLY A 319 -6.01 4.11 0.63
N ALA A 320 -6.87 3.70 -0.30
CA ALA A 320 -6.78 2.41 -0.99
C ALA A 320 -5.71 2.44 -2.10
N ASN A 321 -5.36 1.27 -2.65
CA ASN A 321 -4.50 1.21 -3.84
C ASN A 321 -5.33 1.40 -5.11
N SER A 322 -4.93 2.33 -5.97
CA SER A 322 -5.56 2.67 -7.24
C SER A 322 -7.09 2.83 -7.15
N PRO A 323 -7.62 3.61 -6.21
CA PRO A 323 -9.07 3.79 -6.09
C PRO A 323 -9.65 4.62 -7.25
N THR A 324 -8.85 5.49 -7.86
CA THR A 324 -9.21 6.34 -8.98
C THR A 324 -8.58 5.82 -10.27
N THR A 325 -9.39 5.65 -11.32
CA THR A 325 -8.89 5.31 -12.66
C THR A 325 -8.21 6.51 -13.31
N LEU A 326 -7.27 6.27 -14.24
CA LEU A 326 -6.56 7.36 -14.93
C LEU A 326 -7.50 8.30 -15.71
N SER A 327 -8.57 7.75 -16.28
CA SER A 327 -9.58 8.55 -16.98
C SER A 327 -10.39 9.43 -16.03
N ALA A 328 -10.68 8.94 -14.82
CA ALA A 328 -11.35 9.73 -13.79
C ALA A 328 -10.42 10.81 -13.20
N ASP A 329 -9.14 10.51 -13.01
CA ASP A 329 -8.12 11.46 -12.51
C ASP A 329 -8.09 12.74 -13.38
N LYS A 330 -8.14 12.57 -14.72
CA LYS A 330 -8.22 13.70 -15.64
C LYS A 330 -9.49 14.53 -15.45
N ILE A 331 -10.66 13.91 -15.34
CA ILE A 331 -11.93 14.59 -15.11
C ILE A 331 -11.92 15.39 -13.80
N LEU A 332 -11.46 14.76 -12.73
CA LEU A 332 -11.36 15.40 -11.41
C LEU A 332 -10.47 16.64 -11.45
N ARG A 333 -9.32 16.54 -12.10
CA ARG A 333 -8.40 17.67 -12.27
C ARG A 333 -9.03 18.79 -13.11
N ASP A 334 -9.69 18.47 -14.20
CA ASP A 334 -10.37 19.46 -15.04
C ASP A 334 -11.50 20.17 -14.28
N ASN A 335 -12.11 19.52 -13.27
CA ASN A 335 -13.08 20.07 -12.33
C ASN A 335 -12.45 20.79 -11.13
N GLY A 336 -11.12 20.89 -11.06
CA GLY A 336 -10.41 21.60 -10.00
C GLY A 336 -10.27 20.82 -8.67
N VAL A 337 -10.53 19.52 -8.66
CA VAL A 337 -10.34 18.65 -7.50
C VAL A 337 -8.85 18.32 -7.35
N LEU A 338 -8.28 18.60 -6.18
CA LEU A 338 -6.91 18.20 -5.88
C LEU A 338 -6.86 16.71 -5.50
N LEU A 339 -6.17 15.90 -6.30
CA LEU A 339 -6.00 14.48 -6.03
C LEU A 339 -4.59 14.16 -5.53
N ILE A 340 -4.48 13.53 -4.37
CA ILE A 340 -3.23 13.04 -3.80
C ILE A 340 -3.16 11.54 -4.01
N PRO A 341 -2.19 11.05 -4.82
CA PRO A 341 -2.16 9.68 -5.28
C PRO A 341 -1.76 8.69 -4.18
N ASP A 342 -2.26 7.47 -4.31
CA ASP A 342 -2.04 6.34 -3.41
C ASP A 342 -0.56 6.01 -3.15
N ILE A 343 0.29 6.09 -4.19
CA ILE A 343 1.73 5.81 -4.06
C ILE A 343 2.45 6.76 -3.08
N LEU A 344 1.85 7.91 -2.77
CA LEU A 344 2.29 8.86 -1.76
C LEU A 344 1.41 8.75 -0.51
N ALA A 345 0.09 8.88 -0.66
CA ALA A 345 -0.85 9.02 0.45
C ALA A 345 -0.86 7.82 1.40
N ASN A 346 -0.88 6.59 0.87
CA ASN A 346 -0.93 5.38 1.67
C ASN A 346 0.45 4.76 1.98
N ALA A 347 1.53 5.50 1.77
CA ALA A 347 2.89 5.02 2.03
C ALA A 347 3.24 4.86 3.53
N GLY A 348 2.34 5.25 4.43
CA GLY A 348 2.52 5.06 5.87
C GLY A 348 2.78 3.61 6.25
N GLY A 349 2.12 2.67 5.59
CA GLY A 349 2.31 1.25 5.84
C GLY A 349 3.71 0.73 5.52
N VAL A 350 4.31 1.11 4.40
CA VAL A 350 5.68 0.72 4.06
C VAL A 350 6.70 1.45 4.93
N THR A 351 6.44 2.69 5.32
CA THR A 351 7.29 3.46 6.24
C THR A 351 7.31 2.83 7.64
N ALA A 352 6.17 2.46 8.21
CA ALA A 352 6.12 1.74 9.48
C ALA A 352 6.80 0.35 9.39
N SER A 353 6.69 -0.32 8.24
CA SER A 353 7.41 -1.57 8.00
C SER A 353 8.94 -1.36 7.99
N TYR A 354 9.41 -0.23 7.44
CA TYR A 354 10.83 0.13 7.50
C TYR A 354 11.29 0.31 8.96
N PHE A 355 10.54 1.01 9.77
CA PHE A 355 10.88 1.19 11.18
C PHE A 355 10.87 -0.14 11.95
N GLU A 356 9.92 -1.03 11.68
CA GLU A 356 9.89 -2.38 12.25
C GLU A 356 11.17 -3.15 11.89
N TRP A 357 11.57 -3.12 10.64
CA TRP A 357 12.80 -3.78 10.17
C TRP A 357 14.05 -3.18 10.84
N VAL A 358 14.16 -1.84 10.91
CA VAL A 358 15.28 -1.16 11.58
C VAL A 358 15.37 -1.57 13.05
N GLN A 359 14.26 -1.55 13.79
CA GLN A 359 14.22 -1.98 15.19
C GLN A 359 14.69 -3.43 15.36
N ASN A 360 14.24 -4.32 14.48
CA ASN A 360 14.58 -5.74 14.55
C ASN A 360 16.05 -6.03 14.15
N THR A 361 16.61 -5.27 13.22
CA THR A 361 18.01 -5.44 12.80
C THR A 361 18.99 -4.81 13.81
N GLN A 362 18.59 -3.75 14.47
CA GLN A 362 19.38 -3.07 15.49
C GLN A 362 19.16 -3.59 16.91
N ASN A 363 18.15 -4.46 17.12
CA ASN A 363 17.70 -4.92 18.44
C ASN A 363 17.39 -3.76 19.39
N TYR A 364 16.79 -2.68 18.85
CA TYR A 364 16.44 -1.48 19.59
C TYR A 364 14.99 -1.07 19.31
N LEU A 365 14.19 -0.92 20.36
CA LEU A 365 12.78 -0.57 20.26
C LEU A 365 12.58 0.91 20.55
N TRP A 366 11.92 1.61 19.62
CA TRP A 366 11.48 3.00 19.81
C TRP A 366 10.15 3.05 20.55
N LYS A 367 9.91 4.18 21.24
CA LYS A 367 8.60 4.47 21.84
C LYS A 367 7.57 4.75 20.75
N GLU A 368 6.31 4.45 21.06
CA GLU A 368 5.20 4.66 20.13
C GLU A 368 5.14 6.10 19.58
N LYS A 369 5.21 7.09 20.48
CA LYS A 369 5.25 8.50 20.09
C LYS A 369 6.37 8.82 19.10
N GLU A 370 7.57 8.30 19.32
CA GLU A 370 8.72 8.51 18.45
C GLU A 370 8.49 7.89 17.06
N LEU A 371 7.86 6.71 16.99
CA LEU A 371 7.49 6.08 15.73
C LEU A 371 6.44 6.91 14.95
N HIS A 372 5.46 7.47 15.66
CA HIS A 372 4.45 8.35 15.05
C HIS A 372 5.08 9.64 14.52
N ASP A 373 5.88 10.33 15.34
CA ASP A 373 6.54 11.58 14.94
C ASP A 373 7.41 11.35 13.68
N ARG A 374 8.23 10.30 13.68
CA ARG A 374 9.08 9.92 12.53
C ARG A 374 8.25 9.55 11.29
N LEU A 375 7.12 8.88 11.48
CA LEU A 375 6.21 8.53 10.37
C LEU A 375 5.67 9.80 9.70
N ILE A 376 5.16 10.73 10.49
CA ILE A 376 4.62 11.99 10.00
C ILE A 376 5.72 12.79 9.28
N ASP A 377 6.91 12.93 9.87
CA ASP A 377 8.04 13.66 9.28
C ASP A 377 8.44 13.09 7.91
N VAL A 378 8.53 11.77 7.77
CA VAL A 378 8.88 11.12 6.50
C VAL A 378 7.81 11.39 5.43
N LEU A 379 6.53 11.27 5.79
CA LEU A 379 5.44 11.42 4.82
C LEU A 379 5.22 12.86 4.41
N THR A 380 5.25 13.81 5.36
CA THR A 380 5.09 15.24 5.06
C THR A 380 6.27 15.78 4.27
N SER A 381 7.51 15.40 4.60
CA SER A 381 8.69 15.72 3.80
C SER A 381 8.57 15.18 2.36
N ALA A 382 8.10 13.94 2.21
CA ALA A 382 7.88 13.36 0.89
C ALA A 382 6.81 14.11 0.09
N PHE A 383 5.73 14.53 0.74
CA PHE A 383 4.68 15.34 0.14
C PHE A 383 5.21 16.71 -0.32
N GLU A 384 5.98 17.42 0.53
CA GLU A 384 6.57 18.71 0.17
C GLU A 384 7.46 18.62 -1.08
N GLU A 385 8.30 17.59 -1.17
CA GLU A 385 9.14 17.39 -2.35
C GLU A 385 8.30 17.10 -3.61
N VAL A 386 7.24 16.31 -3.49
CA VAL A 386 6.31 16.02 -4.59
C VAL A 386 5.56 17.29 -5.01
N TRP A 387 5.11 18.09 -4.05
CA TRP A 387 4.47 19.39 -4.31
C TRP A 387 5.38 20.32 -5.11
N ILE A 388 6.63 20.50 -4.68
CA ILE A 388 7.62 21.32 -5.39
C ILE A 388 7.84 20.81 -6.83
N ILE A 389 7.89 19.50 -7.04
CA ILE A 389 8.03 18.91 -8.38
C ILE A 389 6.79 19.22 -9.23
N SER A 390 5.58 19.10 -8.67
CA SER A 390 4.32 19.42 -9.34
C SER A 390 4.30 20.88 -9.81
N GLU A 391 4.55 21.81 -8.91
CA GLU A 391 4.59 23.26 -9.19
C GLU A 391 5.63 23.60 -10.28
N LYS A 392 6.86 23.10 -10.10
CA LYS A 392 7.96 23.38 -11.02
C LYS A 392 7.71 22.87 -12.44
N ASN A 393 7.11 21.71 -12.57
CA ASN A 393 6.88 21.06 -13.87
C ASN A 393 5.48 21.29 -14.42
N LYS A 394 4.59 21.90 -13.64
CA LYS A 394 3.17 22.12 -13.97
C LYS A 394 2.45 20.82 -14.32
N VAL A 395 2.65 19.81 -13.49
CA VAL A 395 2.04 18.48 -13.61
C VAL A 395 1.22 18.16 -12.35
N ASP A 396 0.30 17.21 -12.45
CA ASP A 396 -0.45 16.71 -11.30
C ASP A 396 0.45 15.97 -10.29
N LEU A 397 -0.06 15.75 -9.06
CA LEU A 397 0.70 15.14 -7.98
C LEU A 397 1.04 13.66 -8.24
N ARG A 398 0.23 12.92 -9.01
CA ARG A 398 0.53 11.53 -9.41
C ARG A 398 1.75 11.49 -10.32
N THR A 399 1.75 12.31 -11.35
CA THR A 399 2.91 12.49 -12.25
C THR A 399 4.14 12.96 -11.49
N ALA A 400 3.99 13.95 -10.60
CA ALA A 400 5.11 14.47 -9.78
C ALA A 400 5.69 13.41 -8.84
N ALA A 401 4.85 12.59 -8.20
CA ALA A 401 5.30 11.49 -7.35
C ALA A 401 6.08 10.45 -8.15
N LEU A 402 5.58 10.05 -9.32
CA LEU A 402 6.30 9.14 -10.22
C LEU A 402 7.63 9.73 -10.69
N ILE A 403 7.70 11.01 -11.06
CA ILE A 403 8.94 11.70 -11.41
C ILE A 403 9.97 11.57 -10.27
N LYS A 404 9.56 11.84 -9.02
CA LYS A 404 10.43 11.71 -7.85
C LYS A 404 10.96 10.29 -7.69
N GLY A 405 10.04 9.30 -7.68
CA GLY A 405 10.38 7.90 -7.49
C GLY A 405 11.29 7.35 -8.57
N ILE A 406 10.94 7.58 -9.84
CA ILE A 406 11.69 7.11 -11.00
C ILE A 406 13.10 7.74 -11.06
N LYS A 407 13.22 9.07 -10.89
CA LYS A 407 14.52 9.75 -10.89
C LYS A 407 15.44 9.22 -9.78
N LYS A 408 14.92 8.97 -8.58
CA LYS A 408 15.69 8.44 -7.46
C LYS A 408 16.23 7.03 -7.76
N VAL A 409 15.40 6.15 -8.28
CA VAL A 409 15.79 4.78 -8.65
C VAL A 409 16.77 4.80 -9.84
N ALA A 410 16.52 5.62 -10.86
CA ALA A 410 17.41 5.78 -12.01
C ALA A 410 18.80 6.27 -11.58
N ALA A 411 18.87 7.29 -10.72
CA ALA A 411 20.13 7.80 -10.18
C ALA A 411 20.94 6.72 -9.44
N ALA A 412 20.29 5.95 -8.57
CA ALA A 412 20.95 4.84 -7.87
C ALA A 412 21.49 3.77 -8.83
N LYS A 413 20.74 3.46 -9.89
CA LYS A 413 21.14 2.48 -10.90
C LYS A 413 22.29 2.99 -11.76
N LEU A 414 22.29 4.28 -12.12
CA LEU A 414 23.39 4.94 -12.85
C LEU A 414 24.68 4.97 -12.03
N THR A 415 24.57 5.39 -10.74
CA THR A 415 25.73 5.48 -9.84
C THR A 415 26.40 4.13 -9.61
N ARG A 416 25.62 3.04 -9.56
CA ARG A 416 26.17 1.67 -9.44
C ARG A 416 26.76 1.13 -10.75
N GLY A 417 26.43 1.73 -11.90
CA GLY A 417 26.92 1.30 -13.20
C GLY A 417 26.36 -0.03 -13.70
N LEU A 418 27.10 -0.64 -14.60
CA LEU A 418 26.85 -1.98 -15.15
C LEU A 418 27.84 -2.97 -14.53
N PHE A 419 27.36 -4.19 -14.29
CA PHE A 419 28.18 -5.32 -13.85
C PHE A 419 27.95 -6.49 -14.80
N PRO A 420 29.01 -7.15 -15.23
CA PRO A 420 30.39 -6.73 -15.40
C PRO A 420 30.51 -5.67 -16.48
#